data_38ea069a865d4a5ce9d6d00d78c0ad6e
#
_entry.id   38ea069a865d4a5ce9d6d00d78c0ad6e
#
_cell.length_a   1.000
_cell.length_b   1.000
_cell.length_c   1.000
_cell.angle_alpha   90.00
_cell.angle_beta   90.00
_cell.angle_gamma   90.00
#
_symmetry.space_group_name_H-M   'P 1'
#
loop_
_entity.id
_entity.type
_entity.pdbx_description
1 polymer ?
#
loop_
_entity_poly.entity_id
_entity_poly.type
_entity_poly.pdbx_seq_one_letter_code
_entity_poly.pdbx_strand_id
1 'polypeptide(L)'
;MHDGSGRILVQNLSKNFGPVSAVRDLSFAVHPGVVTGFLGPNGSGKTTTLRMVLGLVNPTSGSATVNGVPFTHLRNPATVVGAVLEAQSFHPSRSARNHLRCYAAAMNVPDQQVDQALNLVGLSGAAERAAGGYSLGMRQRLALATALLGDPQVLILDEPANGLDPEGIAWLRGFLKSFAASGRTVLVSSHLLREMEHTVDHVVIVSRGQCVYNGDLDQLRAQQRSRVLVQAGDPAVLVQALRAAGLGVEQVPDGRIAVLGSDSRSVAELALQAGVAIYGMQEEQVDLERLFFQLTSGQYVGDQYSPPGGPPPGGGYDPYQQHSGFGGGI
;
A
#
# COMPACT_ATOMS: atom_id res chain seq x y z
N MET A 1 19.38 25.34 3.23
CA MET A 1 18.01 25.87 3.04
C MET A 1 17.18 24.77 2.39
N HIS A 2 15.97 24.54 2.84
CA HIS A 2 15.05 23.65 2.13
C HIS A 2 14.61 24.31 0.82
N ASP A 3 14.39 23.51 -0.24
CA ASP A 3 14.08 24.02 -1.58
C ASP A 3 12.59 24.34 -1.80
N GLY A 4 11.73 24.02 -0.82
CA GLY A 4 10.28 24.25 -0.90
C GLY A 4 9.55 23.45 -1.97
N SER A 5 10.23 22.47 -2.58
CA SER A 5 9.70 21.70 -3.72
C SER A 5 8.55 20.77 -3.37
N GLY A 6 8.34 20.43 -2.10
CA GLY A 6 7.44 19.36 -1.68
C GLY A 6 7.96 17.95 -1.98
N ARG A 7 9.13 17.81 -2.59
CA ARG A 7 9.68 16.52 -3.02
C ARG A 7 10.19 15.69 -1.86
N ILE A 8 9.90 14.38 -1.87
CA ILE A 8 10.61 13.40 -1.05
C ILE A 8 11.65 12.71 -1.93
N LEU A 9 12.89 12.60 -1.44
CA LEU A 9 13.96 11.87 -2.12
C LEU A 9 14.59 10.87 -1.17
N VAL A 10 14.58 9.61 -1.57
CA VAL A 10 15.21 8.48 -0.87
C VAL A 10 16.36 7.96 -1.73
N GLN A 11 17.57 7.85 -1.16
CA GLN A 11 18.78 7.47 -1.88
C GLN A 11 19.57 6.40 -1.13
N ASN A 12 19.71 5.22 -1.74
CA ASN A 12 20.47 4.07 -1.25
C ASN A 12 20.17 3.72 0.23
N LEU A 13 18.88 3.92 0.61
CA LEU A 13 18.44 3.81 1.98
C LEU A 13 18.46 2.35 2.44
N SER A 14 19.14 2.08 3.54
CA SER A 14 19.22 0.74 4.12
C SER A 14 18.99 0.75 5.62
N LYS A 15 18.35 -0.31 6.15
CA LYS A 15 18.14 -0.49 7.59
C LYS A 15 18.30 -1.93 7.98
N ASN A 16 19.21 -2.17 8.92
CA ASN A 16 19.40 -3.45 9.57
C ASN A 16 19.00 -3.35 11.06
N PHE A 17 18.27 -4.35 11.53
CA PHE A 17 17.95 -4.58 12.94
C PHE A 17 18.66 -5.89 13.35
N GLY A 18 19.88 -5.79 13.89
CA GLY A 18 20.72 -6.95 14.12
C GLY A 18 20.92 -7.74 12.82
N PRO A 19 20.56 -9.04 12.78
CA PRO A 19 20.74 -9.87 11.58
C PRO A 19 19.65 -9.62 10.49
N VAL A 20 18.55 -8.92 10.85
CA VAL A 20 17.44 -8.70 9.93
C VAL A 20 17.66 -7.43 9.11
N SER A 21 17.79 -7.57 7.79
CA SER A 21 17.85 -6.44 6.87
C SER A 21 16.45 -6.09 6.39
N ALA A 22 15.87 -5.06 7.04
CA ALA A 22 14.50 -4.63 6.79
C ALA A 22 14.35 -3.79 5.52
N VAL A 23 15.37 -3.00 5.17
CA VAL A 23 15.43 -2.17 3.94
C VAL A 23 16.83 -2.29 3.37
N ARG A 24 16.94 -2.44 2.03
CA ARG A 24 18.17 -2.73 1.31
C ARG A 24 18.29 -1.84 0.08
N ASP A 25 19.19 -0.89 0.11
CA ASP A 25 19.56 -0.03 -1.02
C ASP A 25 18.37 0.57 -1.77
N LEU A 26 17.39 1.05 -1.02
CA LEU A 26 16.14 1.57 -1.56
C LEU A 26 16.33 3.00 -2.06
N SER A 27 15.98 3.24 -3.34
CA SER A 27 16.06 4.57 -3.97
C SER A 27 14.80 4.86 -4.75
N PHE A 28 14.15 5.98 -4.44
CA PHE A 28 12.97 6.49 -5.17
C PHE A 28 12.75 7.98 -4.88
N ALA A 29 11.92 8.60 -5.71
CA ALA A 29 11.48 9.97 -5.51
C ALA A 29 9.95 10.05 -5.50
N VAL A 30 9.39 10.96 -4.69
CA VAL A 30 7.97 11.30 -4.67
C VAL A 30 7.83 12.76 -5.08
N HIS A 31 7.00 13.00 -6.07
CA HIS A 31 6.85 14.32 -6.68
C HIS A 31 5.52 14.98 -6.26
N PRO A 32 5.48 16.32 -6.22
CA PRO A 32 4.23 17.05 -6.01
C PRO A 32 3.28 16.89 -7.19
N GLY A 33 1.99 17.06 -6.94
CA GLY A 33 0.95 17.00 -7.96
C GLY A 33 0.41 15.60 -8.27
N VAL A 34 1.05 14.55 -7.74
CA VAL A 34 0.65 13.16 -7.96
C VAL A 34 0.50 12.39 -6.63
N VAL A 35 -0.35 11.38 -6.65
CA VAL A 35 -0.45 10.43 -5.53
C VAL A 35 0.49 9.27 -5.79
N THR A 36 1.51 9.12 -4.96
CA THR A 36 2.46 8.00 -5.04
C THR A 36 2.07 6.90 -4.07
N GLY A 37 1.81 5.70 -4.61
CA GLY A 37 1.60 4.47 -3.84
C GLY A 37 2.92 3.79 -3.48
N PHE A 38 3.15 3.53 -2.19
CA PHE A 38 4.28 2.77 -1.69
C PHE A 38 3.79 1.38 -1.29
N LEU A 39 3.92 0.43 -2.20
CA LEU A 39 3.21 -0.84 -2.19
C LEU A 39 4.15 -2.01 -1.85
N GLY A 40 3.61 -3.02 -1.19
CA GLY A 40 4.39 -4.22 -0.90
C GLY A 40 3.70 -5.10 0.16
N PRO A 41 4.02 -6.40 0.23
CA PRO A 41 3.47 -7.28 1.24
C PRO A 41 3.85 -6.85 2.66
N ASN A 42 3.18 -7.42 3.66
CA ASN A 42 3.53 -7.20 5.06
C ASN A 42 4.98 -7.67 5.30
N GLY A 43 5.73 -6.89 6.08
CA GLY A 43 7.15 -7.16 6.32
C GLY A 43 8.11 -6.75 5.19
N SER A 44 7.63 -6.15 4.10
CA SER A 44 8.49 -5.70 2.98
C SER A 44 9.34 -4.45 3.29
N GLY A 45 9.19 -3.83 4.47
CA GLY A 45 9.96 -2.66 4.88
C GLY A 45 9.24 -1.31 4.73
N LYS A 46 7.95 -1.27 4.34
CA LYS A 46 7.18 -0.02 4.13
C LYS A 46 7.21 0.91 5.34
N THR A 47 6.63 0.48 6.46
CA THR A 47 6.58 1.28 7.69
C THR A 47 7.96 1.70 8.18
N THR A 48 8.97 0.81 8.05
CA THR A 48 10.36 1.14 8.40
C THR A 48 10.90 2.26 7.53
N THR A 49 10.63 2.22 6.23
CA THR A 49 11.02 3.27 5.28
C THR A 49 10.35 4.60 5.61
N LEU A 50 9.02 4.60 5.84
CA LEU A 50 8.29 5.81 6.21
C LEU A 50 8.81 6.41 7.54
N ARG A 51 9.11 5.57 8.53
CA ARG A 51 9.72 6.00 9.79
C ARG A 51 11.12 6.61 9.59
N MET A 52 11.92 6.10 8.64
CA MET A 52 13.22 6.68 8.30
C MET A 52 13.08 8.03 7.59
N VAL A 53 12.12 8.16 6.66
CA VAL A 53 11.80 9.45 5.99
C VAL A 53 11.41 10.52 7.02
N LEU A 54 10.67 10.13 8.06
CA LEU A 54 10.23 11.02 9.15
C LEU A 54 11.27 11.17 10.29
N GLY A 55 12.47 10.60 10.13
CA GLY A 55 13.52 10.71 11.14
C GLY A 55 13.22 9.98 12.48
N LEU A 56 12.18 9.13 12.52
CA LEU A 56 11.82 8.33 13.70
C LEU A 56 12.72 7.10 13.88
N VAL A 57 13.37 6.68 12.80
CA VAL A 57 14.35 5.59 12.78
C VAL A 57 15.56 6.06 11.98
N ASN A 58 16.76 5.93 12.57
CA ASN A 58 17.98 6.25 11.85
C ASN A 58 18.29 5.14 10.83
N PRO A 59 18.60 5.48 9.57
CA PRO A 59 19.09 4.51 8.59
C PRO A 59 20.44 3.93 9.01
N THR A 60 20.73 2.72 8.54
CA THR A 60 22.09 2.12 8.65
C THR A 60 23.03 2.75 7.62
N SER A 61 22.50 3.04 6.42
CA SER A 61 23.18 3.77 5.34
C SER A 61 22.19 4.44 4.42
N GLY A 62 22.67 5.32 3.56
CA GLY A 62 21.84 6.12 2.65
C GLY A 62 21.16 7.30 3.34
N SER A 63 20.22 7.93 2.65
CA SER A 63 19.55 9.13 3.13
C SER A 63 18.11 9.24 2.65
N ALA A 64 17.30 9.96 3.42
CA ALA A 64 15.96 10.39 3.04
C ALA A 64 15.80 11.88 3.34
N THR A 65 15.29 12.64 2.38
CA THR A 65 15.10 14.07 2.49
C THR A 65 13.70 14.49 2.07
N VAL A 66 13.20 15.56 2.69
CA VAL A 66 12.00 16.28 2.30
C VAL A 66 12.41 17.71 2.00
N ASN A 67 12.04 18.26 0.85
CA ASN A 67 12.51 19.59 0.41
C ASN A 67 14.05 19.70 0.43
N GLY A 68 14.76 18.63 0.06
CA GLY A 68 16.22 18.60 -0.02
C GLY A 68 16.95 18.49 1.31
N VAL A 69 16.25 18.43 2.47
CA VAL A 69 16.86 18.30 3.80
C VAL A 69 16.28 17.12 4.58
N PRO A 70 17.03 16.48 5.48
CA PRO A 70 16.47 15.49 6.41
C PRO A 70 15.31 16.08 7.21
N PHE A 71 14.27 15.28 7.48
CA PHE A 71 13.09 15.71 8.23
C PHE A 71 13.44 16.39 9.57
N THR A 72 14.42 15.85 10.28
CA THR A 72 14.90 16.38 11.58
C THR A 72 15.53 17.77 11.49
N HIS A 73 15.86 18.25 10.28
CA HIS A 73 16.43 19.57 10.03
C HIS A 73 15.38 20.60 9.54
N LEU A 74 14.12 20.20 9.41
CA LEU A 74 13.04 21.12 9.08
C LEU A 74 12.74 22.04 10.28
N ARG A 75 12.66 23.35 10.04
CA ARG A 75 12.41 24.35 11.11
C ARG A 75 11.02 24.19 11.72
N ASN A 76 10.01 24.04 10.86
CA ASN A 76 8.60 23.83 11.23
C ASN A 76 8.08 22.59 10.54
N PRO A 77 8.42 21.37 11.00
CA PRO A 77 8.09 20.15 10.28
C PRO A 77 6.59 19.96 10.04
N ALA A 78 5.72 20.45 10.95
CA ALA A 78 4.27 20.32 10.82
C ALA A 78 3.66 21.13 9.65
N THR A 79 4.31 22.21 9.20
CA THR A 79 3.88 22.97 8.02
C THR A 79 4.42 22.39 6.72
N VAL A 80 5.36 21.46 6.81
CA VAL A 80 5.97 20.79 5.66
C VAL A 80 5.40 19.40 5.48
N VAL A 81 5.31 18.62 6.56
CA VAL A 81 4.89 17.21 6.50
C VAL A 81 3.78 16.94 7.52
N GLY A 82 2.65 16.45 7.02
CA GLY A 82 1.64 15.76 7.80
C GLY A 82 1.83 14.25 7.67
N ALA A 83 1.79 13.52 8.77
CA ALA A 83 1.99 12.08 8.74
C ALA A 83 0.97 11.34 9.61
N VAL A 84 0.49 10.19 9.11
CA VAL A 84 -0.31 9.22 9.86
C VAL A 84 0.35 7.86 9.69
N LEU A 85 1.02 7.38 10.77
CA LEU A 85 1.62 6.04 10.80
C LEU A 85 0.75 5.04 11.57
N GLU A 86 -0.01 5.52 12.55
CA GLU A 86 -0.92 4.71 13.37
C GLU A 86 -2.16 5.55 13.72
N ALA A 87 -3.34 5.06 13.37
CA ALA A 87 -4.60 5.80 13.54
C ALA A 87 -5.22 5.67 14.94
N GLN A 88 -4.55 5.08 15.93
CA GLN A 88 -5.20 4.68 17.19
C GLN A 88 -4.69 5.42 18.44
N SER A 89 -3.83 6.43 18.30
CA SER A 89 -3.19 7.12 19.43
C SER A 89 -4.05 8.25 20.01
N PHE A 90 -5.32 7.94 20.42
CA PHE A 90 -6.21 8.95 21.00
C PHE A 90 -6.49 8.66 22.47
N HIS A 91 -6.57 9.72 23.26
CA HIS A 91 -7.09 9.59 24.62
C HIS A 91 -8.62 9.36 24.54
N PRO A 92 -9.17 8.24 25.04
CA PRO A 92 -10.53 7.84 24.75
C PRO A 92 -11.60 8.82 25.29
N SER A 93 -11.33 9.51 26.40
CA SER A 93 -12.27 10.49 26.98
C SER A 93 -12.13 11.89 26.43
N ARG A 94 -11.13 12.15 25.54
CA ARG A 94 -10.93 13.48 24.97
C ARG A 94 -11.80 13.64 23.72
N SER A 95 -12.49 14.78 23.58
CA SER A 95 -13.22 15.09 22.34
C SER A 95 -12.25 15.30 21.17
N ALA A 96 -12.72 15.12 19.93
CA ALA A 96 -11.88 15.33 18.75
C ALA A 96 -11.35 16.77 18.68
N ARG A 97 -12.20 17.78 18.98
CA ARG A 97 -11.77 19.18 19.06
C ARG A 97 -10.65 19.37 20.05
N ASN A 98 -10.80 18.88 21.27
CA ASN A 98 -9.77 19.03 22.30
C ASN A 98 -8.51 18.21 21.99
N HIS A 99 -8.64 17.08 21.29
CA HIS A 99 -7.50 16.35 20.79
C HIS A 99 -6.69 17.23 19.82
N LEU A 100 -7.33 17.80 18.79
CA LEU A 100 -6.67 18.65 17.80
C LEU A 100 -6.10 19.93 18.44
N ARG A 101 -6.78 20.53 19.42
CA ARG A 101 -6.26 21.71 20.16
C ARG A 101 -4.95 21.42 20.87
N CYS A 102 -4.77 20.23 21.44
CA CYS A 102 -3.50 19.84 22.05
C CYS A 102 -2.35 19.85 21.03
N TYR A 103 -2.61 19.33 19.82
CA TYR A 103 -1.61 19.34 18.75
C TYR A 103 -1.42 20.73 18.16
N ALA A 104 -2.49 21.50 17.94
CA ALA A 104 -2.42 22.86 17.46
C ALA A 104 -1.56 23.74 18.38
N ALA A 105 -1.74 23.61 19.70
CA ALA A 105 -0.91 24.32 20.68
C ALA A 105 0.57 23.90 20.60
N ALA A 106 0.85 22.59 20.46
CA ALA A 106 2.22 22.09 20.33
C ALA A 106 2.91 22.54 19.03
N MET A 107 2.14 22.72 17.95
CA MET A 107 2.60 23.17 16.64
C MET A 107 2.59 24.69 16.50
N ASN A 108 2.12 25.44 17.51
CA ASN A 108 1.87 26.88 17.45
C ASN A 108 0.94 27.28 16.29
N VAL A 109 -0.12 26.51 16.09
CA VAL A 109 -1.13 26.70 15.05
C VAL A 109 -2.39 27.32 15.66
N PRO A 110 -3.03 28.32 15.03
CA PRO A 110 -4.23 28.98 15.53
C PRO A 110 -5.41 28.01 15.71
N ASP A 111 -6.25 28.23 16.72
CA ASP A 111 -7.43 27.40 17.03
C ASP A 111 -8.43 27.32 15.85
N GLN A 112 -8.46 28.34 14.99
CA GLN A 112 -9.24 28.34 13.75
C GLN A 112 -8.91 27.17 12.81
N GLN A 113 -7.64 26.73 12.78
CA GLN A 113 -7.19 25.59 11.98
C GLN A 113 -7.83 24.27 12.48
N VAL A 114 -8.17 24.17 13.74
CA VAL A 114 -8.84 23.00 14.32
C VAL A 114 -10.22 22.82 13.68
N ASP A 115 -11.00 23.91 13.54
CA ASP A 115 -12.30 23.86 12.91
C ASP A 115 -12.20 23.55 11.42
N GLN A 116 -11.20 24.12 10.74
CA GLN A 116 -10.93 23.84 9.34
C GLN A 116 -10.57 22.37 9.13
N ALA A 117 -9.67 21.82 9.94
CA ALA A 117 -9.29 20.41 9.87
C ALA A 117 -10.46 19.47 10.12
N LEU A 118 -11.30 19.75 11.16
CA LEU A 118 -12.50 18.95 11.44
C LEU A 118 -13.49 18.99 10.27
N ASN A 119 -13.70 20.17 9.68
CA ASN A 119 -14.58 20.32 8.53
C ASN A 119 -14.06 19.54 7.31
N LEU A 120 -12.78 19.63 7.02
CA LEU A 120 -12.14 18.99 5.87
C LEU A 120 -12.29 17.47 5.90
N VAL A 121 -12.24 16.87 7.10
CA VAL A 121 -12.41 15.42 7.27
C VAL A 121 -13.85 15.00 7.58
N GLY A 122 -14.80 15.93 7.60
CA GLY A 122 -16.23 15.65 7.84
C GLY A 122 -16.55 15.26 9.29
N LEU A 123 -15.79 15.76 10.27
CA LEU A 123 -15.99 15.46 11.71
C LEU A 123 -16.58 16.62 12.51
N SER A 124 -16.98 17.73 11.87
CA SER A 124 -17.53 18.90 12.56
C SER A 124 -18.73 18.57 13.45
N GLY A 125 -19.65 17.73 12.95
CA GLY A 125 -20.85 17.33 13.72
C GLY A 125 -20.58 16.40 14.91
N ALA A 126 -19.37 15.80 14.98
CA ALA A 126 -18.95 14.91 16.06
C ALA A 126 -17.81 15.51 16.90
N ALA A 127 -17.42 16.76 16.65
CA ALA A 127 -16.21 17.38 17.21
C ALA A 127 -16.15 17.35 18.74
N GLU A 128 -17.31 17.48 19.41
CA GLU A 128 -17.40 17.49 20.88
C GLU A 128 -17.54 16.09 21.51
N ARG A 129 -17.75 15.07 20.67
CA ARG A 129 -17.84 13.68 21.17
C ARG A 129 -16.46 13.16 21.54
N ALA A 130 -16.40 12.35 22.63
CA ALA A 130 -15.19 11.66 23.04
C ALA A 130 -14.71 10.67 21.96
N ALA A 131 -13.43 10.69 21.61
CA ALA A 131 -12.84 9.87 20.56
C ALA A 131 -12.93 8.35 20.82
N GLY A 132 -13.07 7.94 22.09
CA GLY A 132 -13.32 6.55 22.46
C GLY A 132 -14.61 5.96 21.87
N GLY A 133 -15.61 6.80 21.62
CA GLY A 133 -16.88 6.41 20.98
C GLY A 133 -16.88 6.52 19.44
N TYR A 134 -15.74 6.78 18.81
CA TYR A 134 -15.61 6.88 17.37
C TYR A 134 -15.53 5.51 16.71
N SER A 135 -16.18 5.36 15.54
CA SER A 135 -15.92 4.23 14.65
C SER A 135 -14.47 4.25 14.16
N LEU A 136 -13.99 3.13 13.61
CA LEU A 136 -12.63 3.06 13.06
C LEU A 136 -12.43 4.13 11.97
N GLY A 137 -13.39 4.30 11.05
CA GLY A 137 -13.34 5.34 10.02
C GLY A 137 -13.30 6.75 10.60
N MET A 138 -14.06 7.04 11.67
CA MET A 138 -13.98 8.34 12.34
C MET A 138 -12.61 8.57 13.01
N ARG A 139 -12.00 7.53 13.57
CA ARG A 139 -10.65 7.61 14.14
C ARG A 139 -9.62 7.89 13.06
N GLN A 140 -9.73 7.22 11.92
CA GLN A 140 -8.88 7.44 10.75
C GLN A 140 -8.97 8.88 10.25
N ARG A 141 -10.20 9.41 10.13
CA ARG A 141 -10.43 10.82 9.76
C ARG A 141 -9.86 11.78 10.81
N LEU A 142 -9.95 11.48 12.10
CA LEU A 142 -9.34 12.30 13.16
C LEU A 142 -7.81 12.29 13.09
N ALA A 143 -7.18 11.14 12.82
CA ALA A 143 -5.74 11.05 12.60
C ALA A 143 -5.30 11.90 11.41
N LEU A 144 -6.06 11.84 10.31
CA LEU A 144 -5.82 12.67 9.13
C LEU A 144 -6.01 14.16 9.46
N ALA A 145 -7.06 14.55 10.22
CA ALA A 145 -7.23 15.93 10.68
C ALA A 145 -6.03 16.43 11.48
N THR A 146 -5.46 15.57 12.35
CA THR A 146 -4.23 15.89 13.11
C THR A 146 -3.04 16.16 12.18
N ALA A 147 -2.86 15.33 11.15
CA ALA A 147 -1.79 15.50 10.17
C ALA A 147 -1.95 16.77 9.32
N LEU A 148 -3.18 17.25 9.15
CA LEU A 148 -3.51 18.44 8.33
C LEU A 148 -3.48 19.75 9.08
N LEU A 149 -3.35 19.76 10.41
CA LEU A 149 -3.39 20.97 11.24
C LEU A 149 -2.39 22.04 10.83
N GLY A 150 -1.20 21.64 10.41
CA GLY A 150 -0.13 22.55 9.98
C GLY A 150 -0.24 23.01 8.52
N ASP A 151 -1.33 22.65 7.80
CA ASP A 151 -1.48 22.86 6.35
C ASP A 151 -0.26 22.37 5.54
N PRO A 152 0.13 21.10 5.66
CA PRO A 152 1.40 20.59 5.15
C PRO A 152 1.44 20.54 3.62
N GLN A 153 2.66 20.67 3.06
CA GLN A 153 2.93 20.46 1.63
C GLN A 153 2.99 18.98 1.25
N VAL A 154 3.38 18.13 2.20
CA VAL A 154 3.62 16.70 2.01
C VAL A 154 2.75 15.92 2.98
N LEU A 155 2.06 14.90 2.48
CA LEU A 155 1.26 13.99 3.30
C LEU A 155 1.79 12.57 3.18
N ILE A 156 2.14 11.96 4.32
CA ILE A 156 2.66 10.59 4.40
C ILE A 156 1.68 9.75 5.22
N LEU A 157 1.11 8.72 4.60
CA LEU A 157 0.09 7.88 5.21
C LEU A 157 0.50 6.41 5.15
N ASP A 158 0.52 5.74 6.30
CA ASP A 158 0.80 4.30 6.38
C ASP A 158 -0.51 3.52 6.52
N GLU A 159 -0.84 2.72 5.50
CA GLU A 159 -2.03 1.86 5.43
C GLU A 159 -3.36 2.58 5.79
N PRO A 160 -3.66 3.78 5.25
CA PRO A 160 -4.78 4.60 5.71
C PRO A 160 -6.17 4.04 5.34
N ALA A 161 -6.25 3.10 4.41
CA ALA A 161 -7.49 2.44 4.00
C ALA A 161 -7.90 1.29 4.93
N ASN A 162 -6.96 0.80 5.78
CA ASN A 162 -7.21 -0.37 6.62
C ASN A 162 -8.41 -0.17 7.55
N GLY A 163 -9.39 -1.08 7.40
CA GLY A 163 -10.59 -1.10 8.24
C GLY A 163 -11.61 0.00 7.94
N LEU A 164 -11.47 0.72 6.83
CA LEU A 164 -12.52 1.59 6.30
C LEU A 164 -13.57 0.76 5.56
N ASP A 165 -14.81 1.22 5.64
CA ASP A 165 -15.89 0.76 4.78
C ASP A 165 -15.74 1.33 3.34
N PRO A 166 -16.50 0.83 2.36
CA PRO A 166 -16.40 1.30 0.97
C PRO A 166 -16.62 2.81 0.82
N GLU A 167 -17.49 3.41 1.63
CA GLU A 167 -17.73 4.85 1.62
C GLU A 167 -16.50 5.63 2.15
N GLY A 168 -15.88 5.14 3.23
CA GLY A 168 -14.66 5.68 3.78
C GLY A 168 -13.49 5.61 2.80
N ILE A 169 -13.35 4.49 2.07
CA ILE A 169 -12.34 4.33 1.02
C ILE A 169 -12.58 5.32 -0.13
N ALA A 170 -13.83 5.44 -0.60
CA ALA A 170 -14.18 6.39 -1.66
C ALA A 170 -13.91 7.84 -1.26
N TRP A 171 -14.26 8.22 -0.03
CA TRP A 171 -13.94 9.53 0.53
C TRP A 171 -12.43 9.77 0.60
N LEU A 172 -11.66 8.83 1.15
CA LEU A 172 -10.20 8.93 1.27
C LEU A 172 -9.56 9.13 -0.11
N ARG A 173 -9.99 8.37 -1.11
CA ARG A 173 -9.53 8.50 -2.50
C ARG A 173 -9.77 9.90 -3.04
N GLY A 174 -10.99 10.42 -2.91
CA GLY A 174 -11.34 11.77 -3.36
C GLY A 174 -10.49 12.83 -2.67
N PHE A 175 -10.28 12.68 -1.37
CA PHE A 175 -9.43 13.56 -0.58
C PHE A 175 -7.97 13.57 -1.06
N LEU A 176 -7.34 12.38 -1.22
CA LEU A 176 -5.94 12.28 -1.64
C LEU A 176 -5.72 12.84 -3.04
N LYS A 177 -6.63 12.57 -3.98
CA LYS A 177 -6.57 13.15 -5.33
C LYS A 177 -6.71 14.68 -5.31
N SER A 178 -7.65 15.21 -4.54
CA SER A 178 -7.83 16.66 -4.40
C SER A 178 -6.61 17.32 -3.76
N PHE A 179 -6.02 16.68 -2.75
CA PHE A 179 -4.81 17.16 -2.08
C PHE A 179 -3.61 17.21 -3.05
N ALA A 180 -3.39 16.15 -3.83
CA ALA A 180 -2.34 16.12 -4.85
C ALA A 180 -2.61 17.15 -5.97
N ALA A 181 -3.85 17.23 -6.48
CA ALA A 181 -4.22 18.17 -7.53
C ALA A 181 -4.00 19.66 -7.14
N SER A 182 -3.93 19.97 -5.84
CA SER A 182 -3.53 21.31 -5.36
C SER A 182 -2.01 21.58 -5.46
N GLY A 183 -1.24 20.70 -6.09
CA GLY A 183 0.22 20.80 -6.24
C GLY A 183 1.00 20.27 -5.03
N ARG A 184 0.33 19.58 -4.10
CA ARG A 184 0.94 18.98 -2.91
C ARG A 184 1.40 17.55 -3.17
N THR A 185 2.21 17.01 -2.27
CA THR A 185 2.79 15.68 -2.40
C THR A 185 2.05 14.69 -1.50
N VAL A 186 1.70 13.52 -2.06
CA VAL A 186 1.10 12.42 -1.32
C VAL A 186 1.94 11.16 -1.47
N LEU A 187 2.33 10.57 -0.34
CA LEU A 187 2.92 9.24 -0.25
C LEU A 187 2.03 8.36 0.62
N VAL A 188 1.43 7.34 0.03
CA VAL A 188 0.51 6.45 0.73
C VAL A 188 0.96 5.00 0.62
N SER A 189 1.10 4.32 1.74
CA SER A 189 1.42 2.88 1.72
C SER A 189 0.17 2.02 1.66
N SER A 190 0.29 0.86 1.01
CA SER A 190 -0.69 -0.22 1.09
C SER A 190 -0.02 -1.58 0.82
N HIS A 191 -0.61 -2.64 1.33
CA HIS A 191 -0.25 -4.01 0.97
C HIS A 191 -1.15 -4.58 -0.13
N LEU A 192 -2.20 -3.86 -0.56
CA LEU A 192 -3.15 -4.24 -1.61
C LEU A 192 -3.12 -3.22 -2.75
N LEU A 193 -2.66 -3.64 -3.92
CA LEU A 193 -2.64 -2.78 -5.10
C LEU A 193 -4.06 -2.41 -5.54
N ARG A 194 -5.01 -3.35 -5.45
CA ARG A 194 -6.41 -3.15 -5.86
C ARG A 194 -7.10 -1.99 -5.13
N GLU A 195 -6.81 -1.79 -3.85
CA GLU A 195 -7.38 -0.67 -3.09
C GLU A 195 -6.88 0.68 -3.60
N MET A 196 -5.64 0.69 -4.13
CA MET A 196 -4.94 1.90 -4.52
C MET A 196 -4.99 2.18 -6.03
N GLU A 197 -5.36 1.20 -6.86
CA GLU A 197 -5.31 1.31 -8.34
C GLU A 197 -6.12 2.47 -8.94
N HIS A 198 -7.15 2.91 -8.24
CA HIS A 198 -7.98 4.06 -8.64
C HIS A 198 -7.57 5.37 -7.94
N THR A 199 -6.54 5.32 -7.08
CA THR A 199 -6.12 6.45 -6.26
C THR A 199 -4.75 6.97 -6.67
N VAL A 200 -3.82 6.06 -6.96
CA VAL A 200 -2.42 6.39 -7.23
C VAL A 200 -2.14 6.61 -8.70
N ASP A 201 -1.23 7.54 -8.99
CA ASP A 201 -0.76 7.84 -10.33
C ASP A 201 0.61 7.19 -10.58
N HIS A 202 1.45 7.16 -9.54
CA HIS A 202 2.79 6.59 -9.55
C HIS A 202 2.91 5.52 -8.46
N VAL A 203 3.66 4.45 -8.71
CA VAL A 203 3.84 3.35 -7.76
C VAL A 203 5.30 2.99 -7.55
N VAL A 204 5.65 2.78 -6.29
CA VAL A 204 6.91 2.20 -5.84
C VAL A 204 6.56 0.88 -5.16
N ILE A 205 6.90 -0.24 -5.80
CA ILE A 205 6.62 -1.57 -5.24
C ILE A 205 7.87 -2.09 -4.57
N VAL A 206 7.74 -2.48 -3.31
CA VAL A 206 8.83 -3.02 -2.50
C VAL A 206 8.57 -4.45 -2.07
N SER A 207 9.61 -5.26 -2.14
CA SER A 207 9.59 -6.64 -1.66
C SER A 207 10.92 -6.95 -0.97
N ARG A 208 10.88 -7.59 0.20
CA ARG A 208 12.06 -7.93 1.03
C ARG A 208 13.05 -6.77 1.22
N GLY A 209 12.50 -5.56 1.39
CA GLY A 209 13.30 -4.35 1.60
C GLY A 209 13.90 -3.75 0.34
N GLN A 210 13.64 -4.28 -0.86
CA GLN A 210 14.15 -3.78 -2.13
C GLN A 210 13.04 -3.24 -3.02
N CYS A 211 13.36 -2.25 -3.87
CA CYS A 211 12.45 -1.78 -4.90
C CYS A 211 12.41 -2.79 -6.06
N VAL A 212 11.23 -3.29 -6.39
CA VAL A 212 11.02 -4.21 -7.52
C VAL A 212 10.34 -3.52 -8.71
N TYR A 213 9.69 -2.38 -8.48
CA TYR A 213 9.14 -1.53 -9.52
C TYR A 213 9.08 -0.07 -9.02
N ASN A 214 9.34 0.88 -9.91
CA ASN A 214 9.21 2.31 -9.66
C ASN A 214 8.84 3.00 -10.97
N GLY A 215 7.62 3.49 -11.09
CA GLY A 215 7.11 4.09 -12.32
C GLY A 215 5.61 4.40 -12.26
N ASP A 216 5.07 4.93 -13.36
CA ASP A 216 3.66 5.26 -13.46
C ASP A 216 2.79 4.00 -13.45
N LEU A 217 1.62 4.09 -12.81
CA LEU A 217 0.69 2.96 -12.75
C LEU A 217 0.19 2.56 -14.15
N ASP A 218 -0.04 3.52 -15.04
CA ASP A 218 -0.49 3.24 -16.40
C ASP A 218 0.59 2.55 -17.23
N GLN A 219 1.88 2.88 -17.01
CA GLN A 219 2.99 2.14 -17.62
C GLN A 219 3.05 0.71 -17.10
N LEU A 220 2.81 0.50 -15.79
CA LEU A 220 2.74 -0.83 -15.21
C LEU A 220 1.59 -1.65 -15.82
N ARG A 221 0.43 -1.03 -16.03
CA ARG A 221 -0.72 -1.64 -16.73
C ARG A 221 -0.37 -2.01 -18.17
N ALA A 222 0.29 -1.12 -18.89
CA ALA A 222 0.64 -1.31 -20.29
C ALA A 222 1.71 -2.42 -20.52
N GLN A 223 2.51 -2.73 -19.51
CA GLN A 223 3.48 -3.83 -19.57
C GLN A 223 2.80 -5.22 -19.60
N GLN A 224 1.60 -5.31 -19.13
CA GLN A 224 0.82 -6.55 -19.22
C GLN A 224 -0.02 -6.55 -20.51
N ARG A 225 0.21 -7.55 -21.32
CA ARG A 225 -0.62 -7.81 -22.49
C ARG A 225 -1.96 -8.37 -22.01
N SER A 226 -3.07 -7.77 -22.47
CA SER A 226 -4.38 -8.41 -22.34
C SER A 226 -4.27 -9.85 -22.83
N ARG A 227 -4.97 -10.76 -22.19
CA ARG A 227 -5.01 -12.15 -22.63
C ARG A 227 -6.44 -12.59 -22.88
N VAL A 228 -6.60 -13.43 -23.88
CA VAL A 228 -7.87 -14.05 -24.19
C VAL A 228 -7.83 -15.49 -23.71
N LEU A 229 -8.71 -15.85 -22.79
CA LEU A 229 -8.91 -17.25 -22.37
C LEU A 229 -9.86 -17.92 -23.35
N VAL A 230 -9.42 -19.03 -23.92
CA VAL A 230 -10.18 -19.76 -24.93
C VAL A 230 -10.40 -21.20 -24.50
N GLN A 231 -11.65 -21.64 -24.60
CA GLN A 231 -12.01 -23.06 -24.51
C GLN A 231 -12.29 -23.56 -25.93
N ALA A 232 -11.40 -24.41 -26.45
CA ALA A 232 -11.44 -24.92 -27.80
C ALA A 232 -11.79 -26.40 -27.88
N GLY A 233 -12.42 -26.81 -28.97
CA GLY A 233 -12.74 -28.23 -29.23
C GLY A 233 -11.49 -29.08 -29.51
N ASP A 234 -10.48 -28.48 -30.17
CA ASP A 234 -9.15 -29.06 -30.33
C ASP A 234 -8.08 -28.05 -29.90
N PRO A 235 -7.66 -28.14 -28.61
CA PRO A 235 -6.67 -27.23 -28.06
C PRO A 235 -5.31 -27.33 -28.77
N ALA A 236 -4.90 -28.50 -29.23
CA ALA A 236 -3.58 -28.70 -29.83
C ALA A 236 -3.47 -28.01 -31.20
N VAL A 237 -4.49 -28.16 -32.05
CA VAL A 237 -4.57 -27.49 -33.33
C VAL A 237 -4.64 -25.98 -33.19
N LEU A 238 -5.44 -25.49 -32.23
CA LEU A 238 -5.52 -24.06 -31.95
C LEU A 238 -4.19 -23.46 -31.48
N VAL A 239 -3.49 -24.11 -30.55
CA VAL A 239 -2.17 -23.68 -30.08
C VAL A 239 -1.16 -23.60 -31.23
N GLN A 240 -1.17 -24.58 -32.15
CA GLN A 240 -0.29 -24.57 -33.30
C GLN A 240 -0.59 -23.39 -34.23
N ALA A 241 -1.87 -23.11 -34.53
CA ALA A 241 -2.30 -22.00 -35.36
C ALA A 241 -1.93 -20.64 -34.75
N LEU A 242 -2.18 -20.45 -33.45
CA LEU A 242 -1.85 -19.23 -32.72
C LEU A 242 -0.34 -18.98 -32.68
N ARG A 243 0.48 -20.02 -32.44
CA ARG A 243 1.95 -19.90 -32.48
C ARG A 243 2.48 -19.61 -33.86
N ALA A 244 1.90 -20.20 -34.90
CA ALA A 244 2.25 -19.91 -36.29
C ALA A 244 1.95 -18.44 -36.66
N ALA A 245 0.93 -17.82 -36.05
CA ALA A 245 0.62 -16.40 -36.15
C ALA A 245 1.49 -15.48 -35.26
N GLY A 246 2.47 -16.04 -34.55
CA GLY A 246 3.40 -15.29 -33.69
C GLY A 246 2.82 -14.89 -32.32
N LEU A 247 1.68 -15.44 -31.91
CA LEU A 247 1.05 -15.14 -30.64
C LEU A 247 1.65 -15.97 -29.51
N GLY A 248 1.81 -15.35 -28.34
CA GLY A 248 2.18 -16.04 -27.10
C GLY A 248 1.00 -16.88 -26.58
N VAL A 249 1.25 -18.16 -26.26
CA VAL A 249 0.22 -19.09 -25.80
C VAL A 249 0.67 -19.82 -24.53
N GLU A 250 -0.17 -19.75 -23.48
CA GLU A 250 0.01 -20.44 -22.21
C GLU A 250 -1.16 -21.39 -21.96
N GLN A 251 -0.89 -22.55 -21.35
CA GLN A 251 -1.95 -23.45 -20.86
C GLN A 251 -2.32 -23.06 -19.43
N VAL A 252 -3.63 -22.97 -19.16
CA VAL A 252 -4.14 -22.67 -17.82
C VAL A 252 -4.55 -24.00 -17.13
N PRO A 253 -4.43 -24.10 -15.79
CA PRO A 253 -4.72 -25.34 -15.05
C PRO A 253 -6.13 -25.92 -15.27
N ASP A 254 -7.09 -25.09 -15.68
CA ASP A 254 -8.49 -25.51 -15.98
C ASP A 254 -8.68 -26.04 -17.41
N GLY A 255 -7.60 -26.25 -18.17
CA GLY A 255 -7.63 -26.76 -19.52
C GLY A 255 -7.93 -25.73 -20.61
N ARG A 256 -8.12 -24.46 -20.25
CA ARG A 256 -8.24 -23.36 -21.24
C ARG A 256 -6.87 -22.95 -21.76
N ILE A 257 -6.88 -22.25 -22.89
CA ILE A 257 -5.70 -21.66 -23.52
C ILE A 257 -5.73 -20.15 -23.26
N ALA A 258 -4.65 -19.58 -22.72
CA ALA A 258 -4.47 -18.14 -22.62
C ALA A 258 -3.64 -17.65 -23.80
N VAL A 259 -4.20 -16.76 -24.61
CA VAL A 259 -3.54 -16.12 -25.74
C VAL A 259 -3.12 -14.73 -25.33
N LEU A 260 -1.82 -14.44 -25.39
CA LEU A 260 -1.22 -13.20 -24.92
C LEU A 260 -1.14 -12.16 -26.03
N GLY A 261 -1.52 -10.90 -25.73
CA GLY A 261 -1.33 -9.77 -26.61
C GLY A 261 -2.22 -9.76 -27.86
N SER A 262 -3.40 -10.40 -27.78
CA SER A 262 -4.39 -10.44 -28.83
C SER A 262 -5.77 -10.08 -28.26
N ASP A 263 -6.70 -9.73 -29.11
CA ASP A 263 -8.11 -9.53 -28.81
C ASP A 263 -8.95 -10.75 -29.18
N SER A 264 -10.16 -10.84 -28.65
CA SER A 264 -11.08 -11.95 -28.87
C SER A 264 -11.41 -12.14 -30.35
N ARG A 265 -11.50 -11.06 -31.12
CA ARG A 265 -11.82 -11.11 -32.54
C ARG A 265 -10.72 -11.78 -33.34
N SER A 266 -9.48 -11.34 -33.18
CA SER A 266 -8.30 -11.90 -33.85
C SER A 266 -8.12 -13.39 -33.53
N VAL A 267 -8.34 -13.77 -32.27
CA VAL A 267 -8.27 -15.17 -31.84
C VAL A 267 -9.39 -16.00 -32.49
N ALA A 268 -10.62 -15.47 -32.58
CA ALA A 268 -11.74 -16.15 -33.21
C ALA A 268 -11.51 -16.36 -34.72
N GLU A 269 -10.96 -15.35 -35.41
CA GLU A 269 -10.63 -15.43 -36.84
C GLU A 269 -9.57 -16.51 -37.14
N LEU A 270 -8.53 -16.60 -36.27
CA LEU A 270 -7.50 -17.65 -36.38
C LEU A 270 -8.05 -19.04 -36.09
N ALA A 271 -8.92 -19.19 -35.10
CA ALA A 271 -9.57 -20.46 -34.80
C ALA A 271 -10.48 -20.92 -35.98
N LEU A 272 -11.23 -20.00 -36.60
CA LEU A 272 -12.04 -20.29 -37.74
C LEU A 272 -11.21 -20.76 -38.94
N GLN A 273 -10.09 -20.09 -39.22
CA GLN A 273 -9.14 -20.48 -40.26
C GLN A 273 -8.51 -21.86 -40.01
N ALA A 274 -8.28 -22.20 -38.76
CA ALA A 274 -7.77 -23.51 -38.34
C ALA A 274 -8.84 -24.60 -38.27
N GLY A 275 -10.12 -24.27 -38.52
CA GLY A 275 -11.24 -25.23 -38.44
C GLY A 275 -11.55 -25.69 -37.01
N VAL A 276 -11.18 -24.92 -35.99
CA VAL A 276 -11.34 -25.25 -34.57
C VAL A 276 -12.59 -24.57 -34.01
N ALA A 277 -13.49 -25.38 -33.42
CA ALA A 277 -14.65 -24.88 -32.70
C ALA A 277 -14.23 -24.22 -31.39
N ILE A 278 -14.80 -23.05 -31.09
CA ILE A 278 -14.64 -22.37 -29.80
C ILE A 278 -15.91 -22.55 -28.97
N TYR A 279 -15.78 -23.07 -27.76
CA TYR A 279 -16.88 -23.28 -26.81
C TYR A 279 -17.03 -22.13 -25.80
N GLY A 280 -15.97 -21.36 -25.59
CA GLY A 280 -15.98 -20.18 -24.73
C GLY A 280 -14.77 -19.31 -24.99
N MET A 281 -14.98 -18.00 -24.91
CA MET A 281 -13.93 -17.00 -25.05
C MET A 281 -14.18 -15.87 -24.06
N GLN A 282 -13.15 -15.49 -23.33
CA GLN A 282 -13.23 -14.42 -22.33
C GLN A 282 -11.97 -13.57 -22.40
N GLU A 283 -12.14 -12.28 -22.59
CA GLU A 283 -11.03 -11.34 -22.39
C GLU A 283 -10.77 -11.17 -20.90
N GLU A 284 -9.59 -11.52 -20.48
CA GLU A 284 -9.10 -11.16 -19.15
C GLU A 284 -8.35 -9.83 -19.24
N GLN A 285 -8.95 -8.82 -18.61
CA GLN A 285 -8.23 -7.57 -18.36
C GLN A 285 -7.06 -7.86 -17.42
N VAL A 286 -6.03 -7.04 -17.58
CA VAL A 286 -4.82 -7.11 -16.74
C VAL A 286 -5.21 -7.08 -15.27
N ASP A 287 -5.01 -8.19 -14.57
CA ASP A 287 -5.14 -8.24 -13.14
C ASP A 287 -3.86 -7.67 -12.49
N LEU A 288 -3.94 -6.41 -12.06
CA LEU A 288 -2.85 -5.74 -11.38
C LEU A 288 -2.46 -6.45 -10.07
N GLU A 289 -3.40 -7.16 -9.41
CA GLU A 289 -3.06 -7.98 -8.24
C GLU A 289 -2.16 -9.15 -8.63
N ARG A 290 -2.44 -9.79 -9.75
CA ARG A 290 -1.60 -10.88 -10.25
C ARG A 290 -0.21 -10.38 -10.61
N LEU A 291 -0.11 -9.20 -11.25
CA LEU A 291 1.18 -8.59 -11.55
C LEU A 291 1.94 -8.24 -10.27
N PHE A 292 1.28 -7.61 -9.33
CA PHE A 292 1.83 -7.31 -8.01
C PHE A 292 2.31 -8.59 -7.32
N PHE A 293 1.50 -9.65 -7.36
CA PHE A 293 1.85 -10.95 -6.83
C PHE A 293 3.06 -11.57 -7.57
N GLN A 294 3.14 -11.48 -8.88
CA GLN A 294 4.31 -11.94 -9.66
C GLN A 294 5.58 -11.17 -9.30
N LEU A 295 5.50 -9.84 -9.19
CA LEU A 295 6.64 -9.00 -8.79
C LEU A 295 7.12 -9.27 -7.35
N THR A 296 6.21 -9.72 -6.48
CA THR A 296 6.50 -9.92 -5.06
C THR A 296 6.64 -11.39 -4.65
N SER A 297 5.99 -12.37 -5.35
CA SER A 297 5.85 -13.77 -4.96
C SER A 297 7.00 -14.69 -5.39
N GLY A 298 7.81 -14.31 -6.36
CA GLY A 298 9.10 -15.00 -6.60
C GLY A 298 9.97 -15.01 -5.34
N GLN A 299 9.50 -14.40 -4.29
CA GLN A 299 10.19 -14.12 -3.05
C GLN A 299 9.38 -14.52 -1.79
N TYR A 300 8.14 -14.93 -1.92
CA TYR A 300 7.29 -15.34 -0.80
C TYR A 300 7.24 -16.86 -0.63
N VAL A 301 8.40 -17.52 -0.70
CA VAL A 301 8.56 -18.87 -0.13
C VAL A 301 8.92 -18.63 1.33
N GLY A 302 7.94 -18.89 2.21
CA GLY A 302 7.95 -18.66 3.62
C GLY A 302 9.30 -18.78 4.33
N ASP A 303 9.92 -17.68 4.63
CA ASP A 303 10.72 -17.59 5.83
C ASP A 303 9.74 -17.54 6.99
N GLN A 304 9.51 -18.69 7.58
CA GLN A 304 8.86 -18.80 8.88
C GLN A 304 9.70 -17.95 9.86
N TYR A 305 9.21 -16.74 10.11
CA TYR A 305 9.67 -15.96 11.25
C TYR A 305 9.28 -16.74 12.51
N SER A 306 10.23 -17.51 13.05
CA SER A 306 10.15 -18.00 14.42
C SER A 306 10.68 -16.89 15.33
N PRO A 307 9.84 -16.26 16.16
CA PRO A 307 10.34 -15.30 17.13
C PRO A 307 11.33 -16.01 18.06
N PRO A 308 12.41 -15.36 18.50
CA PRO A 308 13.35 -15.95 19.46
C PRO A 308 12.59 -16.32 20.73
N GLY A 309 12.52 -17.64 21.05
CA GLY A 309 11.85 -18.16 22.23
C GLY A 309 10.49 -18.86 22.01
N GLY A 310 10.04 -19.06 20.76
CA GLY A 310 8.87 -19.88 20.44
C GLY A 310 9.22 -21.39 20.41
N PRO A 311 8.27 -22.27 20.78
CA PRO A 311 8.49 -23.72 20.71
C PRO A 311 8.70 -24.17 19.26
N PRO A 312 9.50 -25.24 19.03
CA PRO A 312 9.80 -25.73 17.69
C PRO A 312 8.53 -26.17 16.93
N PRO A 313 8.46 -26.02 15.62
CA PRO A 313 7.31 -26.44 14.82
C PRO A 313 7.22 -27.96 14.83
N GLY A 314 6.14 -28.51 15.43
CA GLY A 314 5.87 -29.96 15.40
C GLY A 314 5.20 -30.52 16.66
N GLY A 315 4.99 -29.79 17.73
CA GLY A 315 4.27 -30.27 18.91
C GLY A 315 2.79 -29.88 18.88
N GLY A 316 1.90 -30.80 18.51
CA GLY A 316 0.46 -30.61 18.62
C GLY A 316 0.07 -30.32 20.08
N TYR A 317 -0.52 -29.13 20.30
CA TYR A 317 -1.12 -28.76 21.59
C TYR A 317 -2.51 -29.43 21.66
N ASP A 318 -2.65 -30.44 22.52
CA ASP A 318 -3.93 -31.05 22.87
C ASP A 318 -4.50 -30.33 24.10
N PRO A 319 -5.57 -29.52 24.02
CA PRO A 319 -6.11 -28.77 25.14
C PRO A 319 -6.96 -29.60 26.12
N TYR A 320 -7.02 -30.95 25.98
CA TYR A 320 -7.90 -31.82 26.79
C TYR A 320 -7.18 -32.84 27.69
N GLN A 321 -5.88 -32.75 27.92
CA GLN A 321 -5.26 -33.55 28.99
C GLN A 321 -5.53 -32.89 30.34
N GLN A 322 -6.65 -33.26 30.92
CA GLN A 322 -7.01 -32.99 32.31
C GLN A 322 -6.10 -33.76 33.29
N HIS A 323 -5.64 -33.03 34.25
CA HIS A 323 -4.99 -33.54 35.47
C HIS A 323 -5.82 -34.64 36.15
N SER A 324 -5.32 -35.86 36.19
CA SER A 324 -5.67 -36.84 37.21
C SER A 324 -4.41 -37.24 37.97
N GLY A 325 -4.32 -36.84 39.23
CA GLY A 325 -3.21 -37.25 40.07
C GLY A 325 -3.06 -36.42 41.34
N PHE A 326 -4.10 -36.34 42.17
CA PHE A 326 -3.92 -36.15 43.61
C PHE A 326 -4.03 -37.54 44.24
N GLY A 327 -2.93 -38.04 44.72
CA GLY A 327 -2.78 -39.20 45.59
C GLY A 327 -1.84 -38.91 46.71
N GLY A 328 -2.39 -38.85 47.88
CA GLY A 328 -2.05 -38.59 49.17
C GLY A 328 -0.79 -39.22 49.77
N GLY A 329 -0.44 -38.78 50.94
CA GLY A 329 0.46 -39.48 51.85
C GLY A 329 1.17 -38.54 52.79
N ILE A 330 0.58 -38.42 54.00
CA ILE A 330 1.16 -38.14 55.37
C ILE A 330 1.84 -36.75 55.51
#